data_c341395a1129cdb7ec7625d5dc84a8b0
#
_entry.id   c341395a1129cdb7ec7625d5dc84a8b0
#
_cell.length_a   1.000
_cell.length_b   1.000
_cell.length_c   1.000
_cell.angle_alpha   90.00
_cell.angle_beta   90.00
_cell.angle_gamma   90.00
#
_symmetry.space_group_name_H-M   'P 1'
#
loop_
_entity.id
_entity.type
_entity.pdbx_description
1 polymer ?
#
loop_
_entity_poly.entity_id
_entity_poly.type
_entity_poly.pdbx_seq_one_letter_code
_entity_poly.pdbx_strand_id
1 'polypeptide(L)'
;MKKFLYKIDYESKLYLVLRKIALWFIAISISYTLFFGYATVCPIDEATDGLIKNIHTMFHIGIALSIVSLLLIVILIVLKIFENKKKYEHRNKSKLNSQIYIFDIVNFIWMGLFCLMCIYPIYYVFIGSFNQGADYAKGGVYLLPRLLTFENYKIILKDGELWHSYLITILRTSIGTISALLFTSIVAYAMSRNNLRFKKVFHWINLFTMFFGGGLVPFFLIIKMVGLYDNFLFYIIPSLYSVYNMIVISTFFKGISNELHEAALIDGASEFRIWYQIYMPLSKPVLATVALWLAVGHWNSYIDTMIYTSSTSLHTLQYYLYKVITTSNLTEGMPESMLQRVSSQTLSLAAIIVSIIPVLFFFPFIRKNFQSGIMVGSLKG
;
A
#
# COMPACT_ATOMS: atom_id res chain seq x y z
N MET A 1 -37.76 -33.56 -13.88
CA MET A 1 -36.39 -34.00 -13.60
C MET A 1 -35.54 -34.13 -14.88
N LYS A 2 -35.93 -34.85 -15.96
CA LYS A 2 -35.15 -34.94 -17.21
C LYS A 2 -34.87 -33.56 -17.89
N LYS A 3 -35.84 -32.66 -17.97
CA LYS A 3 -35.63 -31.30 -18.52
C LYS A 3 -34.65 -30.43 -17.70
N PHE A 4 -34.58 -30.67 -16.39
CA PHE A 4 -33.67 -29.95 -15.49
C PHE A 4 -32.23 -30.47 -15.62
N LEU A 5 -32.03 -31.77 -15.72
CA LEU A 5 -30.72 -32.39 -15.97
C LEU A 5 -30.16 -32.00 -17.34
N TYR A 6 -31.01 -31.93 -18.36
CA TYR A 6 -30.62 -31.50 -19.70
C TYR A 6 -30.15 -30.03 -19.74
N LYS A 7 -30.79 -29.16 -18.96
CA LYS A 7 -30.41 -27.75 -18.86
C LYS A 7 -29.05 -27.57 -18.14
N ILE A 8 -28.77 -28.37 -17.10
CA ILE A 8 -27.49 -28.35 -16.37
C ILE A 8 -26.35 -28.88 -17.26
N ASP A 9 -26.57 -29.91 -18.04
CA ASP A 9 -25.59 -30.50 -18.96
C ASP A 9 -25.29 -29.54 -20.13
N TYR A 10 -26.28 -28.81 -20.62
CA TYR A 10 -26.12 -27.82 -21.66
C TYR A 10 -25.32 -26.57 -21.17
N GLU A 11 -25.60 -26.07 -19.95
CA GLU A 11 -24.86 -24.94 -19.35
C GLU A 11 -23.38 -25.33 -19.09
N SER A 12 -23.10 -26.56 -18.65
CA SER A 12 -21.72 -27.04 -18.45
C SER A 12 -20.98 -27.24 -19.79
N LYS A 13 -21.65 -27.73 -20.83
CA LYS A 13 -21.08 -27.82 -22.17
C LYS A 13 -20.80 -26.47 -22.78
N LEU A 14 -21.71 -25.50 -22.63
CA LEU A 14 -21.55 -24.14 -23.11
C LEU A 14 -20.33 -23.47 -22.44
N TYR A 15 -20.19 -23.63 -21.11
CA TYR A 15 -19.02 -23.11 -20.38
C TYR A 15 -17.70 -23.71 -20.89
N LEU A 16 -17.64 -25.03 -21.13
CA LEU A 16 -16.47 -25.70 -21.68
C LEU A 16 -16.11 -25.23 -23.09
N VAL A 17 -17.10 -24.96 -23.93
CA VAL A 17 -16.91 -24.41 -25.27
C VAL A 17 -16.38 -22.96 -25.17
N LEU A 18 -17.01 -22.11 -24.36
CA LEU A 18 -16.58 -20.73 -24.16
C LEU A 18 -15.16 -20.65 -23.59
N ARG A 19 -14.81 -21.55 -22.65
CA ARG A 19 -13.45 -21.65 -22.11
C ARG A 19 -12.42 -22.02 -23.18
N LYS A 20 -12.75 -22.99 -24.07
CA LYS A 20 -11.84 -23.36 -25.18
C LYS A 20 -11.66 -22.17 -26.14
N ILE A 21 -12.73 -21.50 -26.51
CA ILE A 21 -12.69 -20.32 -27.39
C ILE A 21 -11.83 -19.22 -26.76
N ALA A 22 -12.03 -18.92 -25.46
CA ALA A 22 -11.22 -17.91 -24.77
C ALA A 22 -9.73 -18.28 -24.72
N LEU A 23 -9.37 -19.54 -24.47
CA LEU A 23 -7.98 -20.00 -24.49
C LEU A 23 -7.35 -19.86 -25.88
N TRP A 24 -8.10 -20.15 -26.96
CA TRP A 24 -7.66 -19.92 -28.32
C TRP A 24 -7.44 -18.43 -28.63
N PHE A 25 -8.38 -17.57 -28.23
CA PHE A 25 -8.25 -16.12 -28.37
C PHE A 25 -7.04 -15.57 -27.64
N ILE A 26 -6.75 -16.05 -26.42
CA ILE A 26 -5.58 -15.70 -25.62
C ILE A 26 -4.29 -16.11 -26.36
N ALA A 27 -4.21 -17.36 -26.83
CA ALA A 27 -3.03 -17.85 -27.53
C ALA A 27 -2.75 -17.05 -28.81
N ILE A 28 -3.78 -16.77 -29.61
CA ILE A 28 -3.68 -15.96 -30.83
C ILE A 28 -3.26 -14.53 -30.49
N SER A 29 -3.88 -13.91 -29.48
CA SER A 29 -3.59 -12.54 -29.05
C SER A 29 -2.17 -12.38 -28.53
N ILE A 30 -1.67 -13.32 -27.72
CA ILE A 30 -0.29 -13.31 -27.21
C ILE A 30 0.69 -13.50 -28.37
N SER A 31 0.46 -14.47 -29.27
CA SER A 31 1.32 -14.72 -30.42
C SER A 31 1.38 -13.51 -31.36
N TYR A 32 0.24 -12.88 -31.59
CA TYR A 32 0.14 -11.67 -32.41
C TYR A 32 0.89 -10.50 -31.79
N THR A 33 0.70 -10.25 -30.49
CA THR A 33 1.37 -9.17 -29.76
C THR A 33 2.87 -9.37 -29.69
N LEU A 34 3.34 -10.61 -29.45
CA LEU A 34 4.76 -10.96 -29.46
C LEU A 34 5.40 -10.76 -30.83
N PHE A 35 4.71 -11.21 -31.91
CA PHE A 35 5.25 -11.08 -33.27
C PHE A 35 5.39 -9.60 -33.67
N PHE A 36 4.35 -8.79 -33.50
CA PHE A 36 4.43 -7.37 -33.86
C PHE A 36 5.23 -6.54 -32.86
N GLY A 37 5.27 -6.93 -31.57
CA GLY A 37 6.15 -6.32 -30.59
C GLY A 37 7.62 -6.56 -30.92
N TYR A 38 7.98 -7.76 -31.37
CA TYR A 38 9.33 -8.06 -31.85
C TYR A 38 9.70 -7.22 -33.09
N ALA A 39 8.76 -7.08 -34.03
CA ALA A 39 8.95 -6.26 -35.23
C ALA A 39 9.12 -4.75 -34.96
N THR A 40 8.56 -4.25 -33.83
CA THR A 40 8.75 -2.84 -33.41
C THR A 40 10.08 -2.60 -32.70
N VAL A 41 10.69 -3.65 -32.15
CA VAL A 41 11.97 -3.56 -31.39
C VAL A 41 13.20 -3.83 -32.27
N CYS A 42 13.06 -4.63 -33.34
CA CYS A 42 14.14 -4.86 -34.29
C CYS A 42 14.29 -3.66 -35.24
N PRO A 43 15.46 -2.99 -35.28
CA PRO A 43 15.70 -1.95 -36.26
C PRO A 43 15.69 -2.56 -37.64
N ILE A 44 14.72 -2.16 -38.46
CA ILE A 44 14.69 -2.49 -39.90
C ILE A 44 15.34 -1.30 -40.57
N ASP A 45 16.62 -1.43 -40.93
CA ASP A 45 17.46 -0.33 -41.41
C ASP A 45 17.00 0.32 -42.73
N GLU A 46 15.97 -0.20 -43.42
CA GLU A 46 15.46 0.32 -44.69
C GLU A 46 13.92 0.39 -44.78
N ALA A 47 13.22 0.42 -43.66
CA ALA A 47 11.75 0.48 -43.70
C ALA A 47 11.25 1.88 -44.05
N THR A 48 10.38 2.01 -45.07
CA THR A 48 9.66 3.25 -45.38
C THR A 48 8.74 3.65 -44.22
N ASP A 49 8.58 4.97 -43.95
CA ASP A 49 7.74 5.53 -42.89
C ASP A 49 6.33 4.91 -42.84
N GLY A 50 5.78 4.53 -44.00
CA GLY A 50 4.47 3.87 -44.09
C GLY A 50 4.46 2.46 -43.48
N LEU A 51 5.56 1.71 -43.62
CA LEU A 51 5.68 0.37 -43.03
C LEU A 51 5.75 0.44 -41.50
N ILE A 52 6.53 1.39 -40.96
CA ILE A 52 6.67 1.63 -39.53
C ILE A 52 5.31 1.99 -38.90
N LYS A 53 4.57 2.88 -39.57
CA LYS A 53 3.22 3.27 -39.13
C LYS A 53 2.24 2.07 -39.10
N ASN A 54 2.31 1.20 -40.10
CA ASN A 54 1.48 -0.01 -40.17
C ASN A 54 1.85 -1.01 -39.05
N ILE A 55 3.14 -1.20 -38.76
CA ILE A 55 3.60 -2.07 -37.65
C ILE A 55 3.12 -1.54 -36.29
N HIS A 56 3.21 -0.23 -36.04
CA HIS A 56 2.66 0.39 -34.84
C HIS A 56 1.15 0.22 -34.72
N THR A 57 0.40 0.39 -35.80
CA THR A 57 -1.06 0.19 -35.81
C THR A 57 -1.41 -1.26 -35.49
N MET A 58 -0.70 -2.22 -36.09
CA MET A 58 -0.88 -3.66 -35.82
C MET A 58 -0.52 -4.04 -34.38
N PHE A 59 0.50 -3.42 -33.80
CA PHE A 59 0.85 -3.61 -32.38
C PHE A 59 -0.26 -3.13 -31.45
N HIS A 60 -0.86 -1.96 -31.72
CA HIS A 60 -2.01 -1.45 -30.96
C HIS A 60 -3.24 -2.35 -31.08
N ILE A 61 -3.48 -2.94 -32.25
CA ILE A 61 -4.54 -3.94 -32.43
C ILE A 61 -4.27 -5.18 -31.59
N GLY A 62 -3.03 -5.64 -31.52
CA GLY A 62 -2.61 -6.76 -30.68
C GLY A 62 -2.87 -6.50 -29.19
N ILE A 63 -2.56 -5.29 -28.73
CA ILE A 63 -2.85 -4.85 -27.35
C ILE A 63 -4.37 -4.84 -27.09
N ALA A 64 -5.16 -4.30 -27.99
CA ALA A 64 -6.62 -4.26 -27.87
C ALA A 64 -7.20 -5.69 -27.78
N LEU A 65 -6.73 -6.62 -28.61
CA LEU A 65 -7.11 -8.03 -28.56
C LEU A 65 -6.70 -8.70 -27.25
N SER A 66 -5.54 -8.34 -26.69
CA SER A 66 -5.08 -8.85 -25.39
C SER A 66 -5.96 -8.36 -24.25
N ILE A 67 -6.41 -7.11 -24.29
CA ILE A 67 -7.37 -6.55 -23.31
C ILE A 67 -8.71 -7.26 -23.41
N VAL A 68 -9.22 -7.49 -24.62
CA VAL A 68 -10.47 -8.23 -24.84
C VAL A 68 -10.37 -9.67 -24.31
N SER A 69 -9.23 -10.35 -24.53
CA SER A 69 -9.01 -11.70 -24.03
C SER A 69 -8.93 -11.74 -22.50
N LEU A 70 -8.33 -10.74 -21.86
CA LEU A 70 -8.29 -10.59 -20.40
C LEU A 70 -9.71 -10.39 -19.82
N LEU A 71 -10.53 -9.55 -20.47
CA LEU A 71 -11.92 -9.36 -20.10
C LEU A 71 -12.73 -10.66 -20.22
N LEU A 72 -12.50 -11.46 -21.27
CA LEU A 72 -13.11 -12.76 -21.43
C LEU A 72 -12.70 -13.74 -20.31
N ILE A 73 -11.44 -13.75 -19.88
CA ILE A 73 -10.99 -14.54 -18.72
C ILE A 73 -11.74 -14.12 -17.46
N VAL A 74 -11.84 -12.83 -17.21
CA VAL A 74 -12.55 -12.29 -16.04
C VAL A 74 -14.02 -12.74 -16.06
N ILE A 75 -14.67 -12.64 -17.20
CA ILE A 75 -16.06 -13.12 -17.39
C ILE A 75 -16.17 -14.62 -17.11
N LEU A 76 -15.24 -15.44 -17.61
CA LEU A 76 -15.24 -16.89 -17.36
C LEU A 76 -14.99 -17.24 -15.89
N ILE A 77 -14.12 -16.50 -15.19
CA ILE A 77 -13.89 -16.67 -13.75
C ILE A 77 -15.18 -16.33 -12.99
N VAL A 78 -15.85 -15.24 -13.36
CA VAL A 78 -17.13 -14.82 -12.78
C VAL A 78 -18.18 -15.92 -12.99
N LEU A 79 -18.33 -16.42 -14.21
CA LEU A 79 -19.29 -17.50 -14.52
C LEU A 79 -18.99 -18.76 -13.71
N LYS A 80 -17.72 -19.12 -13.50
CA LYS A 80 -17.33 -20.28 -12.69
C LYS A 80 -17.60 -20.08 -11.20
N ILE A 81 -17.41 -18.87 -10.68
CA ILE A 81 -17.77 -18.51 -9.30
C ILE A 81 -19.29 -18.65 -9.12
N PHE A 82 -20.08 -18.19 -10.10
CA PHE A 82 -21.52 -18.34 -10.08
C PHE A 82 -21.98 -19.81 -10.14
N GLU A 83 -21.35 -20.62 -10.98
CA GLU A 83 -21.63 -22.05 -11.07
C GLU A 83 -21.35 -22.77 -9.74
N ASN A 84 -20.22 -22.48 -9.11
CA ASN A 84 -19.85 -23.03 -7.81
C ASN A 84 -20.80 -22.55 -6.69
N LYS A 85 -21.22 -21.28 -6.70
CA LYS A 85 -22.18 -20.73 -5.72
C LYS A 85 -23.56 -21.37 -5.86
N LYS A 86 -24.01 -21.59 -7.11
CA LYS A 86 -25.29 -22.29 -7.41
C LYS A 86 -25.28 -23.75 -6.92
N LYS A 87 -24.13 -24.42 -6.99
CA LYS A 87 -23.94 -25.79 -6.47
C LYS A 87 -23.93 -25.84 -4.94
N TYR A 88 -23.49 -24.76 -4.28
CA TYR A 88 -23.51 -24.61 -2.82
C TYR A 88 -24.90 -24.26 -2.28
N GLU A 89 -25.70 -23.46 -3.00
CA GLU A 89 -27.06 -23.04 -2.65
C GLU A 89 -28.08 -24.15 -2.80
N HIS A 90 -27.88 -25.11 -3.73
CA HIS A 90 -28.74 -26.31 -3.80
C HIS A 90 -28.66 -27.18 -2.54
N ARG A 91 -27.65 -26.96 -1.68
CA ARG A 91 -27.48 -27.62 -0.38
C ARG A 91 -28.20 -26.91 0.75
N ASN A 92 -28.49 -25.61 0.61
CA ASN A 92 -29.22 -24.79 1.60
C ASN A 92 -30.36 -24.04 0.90
N LYS A 93 -31.58 -24.57 1.05
CA LYS A 93 -32.82 -23.96 0.55
C LYS A 93 -33.13 -22.65 1.22
N SER A 94 -32.66 -21.53 0.73
CA SER A 94 -33.27 -20.22 0.93
C SER A 94 -33.43 -19.52 -0.41
N LYS A 95 -34.63 -18.99 -0.67
CA LYS A 95 -34.99 -18.23 -1.88
C LYS A 95 -34.12 -16.97 -1.98
N LEU A 96 -32.99 -17.03 -2.67
CA LEU A 96 -32.24 -15.83 -3.00
C LEU A 96 -32.81 -15.19 -4.27
N ASN A 97 -33.18 -13.93 -4.17
CA ASN A 97 -33.82 -13.13 -5.22
C ASN A 97 -32.84 -12.88 -6.39
N SER A 98 -33.35 -12.93 -7.63
CA SER A 98 -32.56 -12.68 -8.85
C SER A 98 -31.86 -11.29 -8.86
N GLN A 99 -32.38 -10.34 -8.12
CA GLN A 99 -31.79 -9.00 -7.95
C GLN A 99 -30.40 -9.04 -7.24
N ILE A 100 -30.14 -10.00 -6.37
CA ILE A 100 -28.84 -10.15 -5.67
C ILE A 100 -27.75 -10.56 -6.69
N TYR A 101 -28.10 -11.38 -7.70
CA TYR A 101 -27.13 -11.80 -8.71
C TYR A 101 -26.66 -10.63 -9.60
N ILE A 102 -27.56 -9.76 -10.02
CA ILE A 102 -27.22 -8.60 -10.85
C ILE A 102 -26.32 -7.65 -10.04
N PHE A 103 -26.65 -7.40 -8.77
CA PHE A 103 -25.84 -6.59 -7.88
C PHE A 103 -24.44 -7.15 -7.69
N ASP A 104 -24.31 -8.46 -7.47
CA ASP A 104 -23.02 -9.14 -7.30
C ASP A 104 -22.15 -9.00 -8.55
N ILE A 105 -22.73 -9.12 -9.75
CA ILE A 105 -22.01 -8.95 -11.02
C ILE A 105 -21.55 -7.49 -11.19
N VAL A 106 -22.45 -6.53 -11.01
CA VAL A 106 -22.12 -5.12 -11.13
C VAL A 106 -21.05 -4.71 -10.12
N ASN A 107 -21.17 -5.18 -8.88
CA ASN A 107 -20.18 -4.91 -7.84
C ASN A 107 -18.82 -5.52 -8.18
N PHE A 108 -18.79 -6.77 -8.71
CA PHE A 108 -17.54 -7.42 -9.11
C PHE A 108 -16.84 -6.65 -10.24
N ILE A 109 -17.59 -6.24 -11.27
CA ILE A 109 -17.05 -5.45 -12.38
C ILE A 109 -16.52 -4.11 -11.86
N TRP A 110 -17.31 -3.42 -11.03
CA TRP A 110 -16.93 -2.14 -10.43
C TRP A 110 -15.65 -2.26 -9.58
N MET A 111 -15.59 -3.25 -8.71
CA MET A 111 -14.40 -3.52 -7.89
C MET A 111 -13.18 -3.91 -8.75
N GLY A 112 -13.40 -4.67 -9.81
CA GLY A 112 -12.33 -5.02 -10.77
C GLY A 112 -11.76 -3.79 -11.47
N LEU A 113 -12.62 -2.91 -11.98
CA LEU A 113 -12.20 -1.65 -12.61
C LEU A 113 -11.48 -0.75 -11.61
N PHE A 114 -12.01 -0.64 -10.39
CA PHE A 114 -11.37 0.13 -9.32
C PHE A 114 -9.99 -0.42 -8.98
N CYS A 115 -9.84 -1.74 -8.85
CA CYS A 115 -8.52 -2.37 -8.63
C CYS A 115 -7.55 -2.08 -9.78
N LEU A 116 -7.99 -2.19 -11.03
CA LEU A 116 -7.16 -1.86 -12.19
C LEU A 116 -6.72 -0.39 -12.17
N MET A 117 -7.63 0.52 -11.86
CA MET A 117 -7.33 1.95 -11.74
C MET A 117 -6.29 2.23 -10.64
N CYS A 118 -6.36 1.53 -9.50
CA CYS A 118 -5.39 1.66 -8.42
C CYS A 118 -4.02 1.02 -8.73
N ILE A 119 -4.00 -0.11 -9.43
CA ILE A 119 -2.77 -0.85 -9.73
C ILE A 119 -2.01 -0.21 -10.90
N TYR A 120 -2.72 0.35 -11.90
CA TYR A 120 -2.10 0.86 -13.11
C TYR A 120 -1.01 1.92 -12.87
N PRO A 121 -1.15 2.92 -11.98
CA PRO A 121 -0.08 3.88 -11.72
C PRO A 121 1.20 3.22 -11.19
N ILE A 122 1.07 2.24 -10.30
CA ILE A 122 2.22 1.50 -9.75
C ILE A 122 2.87 0.65 -10.84
N TYR A 123 2.05 0.00 -11.66
CA TYR A 123 2.52 -0.76 -12.83
C TYR A 123 3.25 0.13 -13.83
N TYR A 124 2.73 1.32 -14.12
CA TYR A 124 3.37 2.29 -15.00
C TYR A 124 4.75 2.73 -14.49
N VAL A 125 4.87 3.02 -13.20
CA VAL A 125 6.16 3.31 -12.55
C VAL A 125 7.11 2.12 -12.68
N PHE A 126 6.61 0.91 -12.46
CA PHE A 126 7.39 -0.32 -12.56
C PHE A 126 7.96 -0.53 -13.96
N ILE A 127 7.14 -0.47 -15.02
CA ILE A 127 7.62 -0.63 -16.40
C ILE A 127 8.58 0.48 -16.82
N GLY A 128 8.29 1.73 -16.44
CA GLY A 128 9.14 2.87 -16.73
C GLY A 128 10.52 2.77 -16.09
N SER A 129 10.61 2.19 -14.88
CA SER A 129 11.89 2.00 -14.18
C SER A 129 12.84 1.02 -14.88
N PHE A 130 12.32 0.11 -15.70
CA PHE A 130 13.10 -0.83 -16.52
C PHE A 130 13.36 -0.32 -17.94
N ASN A 131 12.85 0.85 -18.32
CA ASN A 131 13.06 1.37 -19.66
C ASN A 131 14.33 2.23 -19.75
N GLN A 132 14.97 2.23 -20.93
CA GLN A 132 16.13 3.08 -21.21
C GLN A 132 15.73 4.56 -21.17
N GLY A 133 16.55 5.43 -20.57
CA GLY A 133 16.22 6.83 -20.32
C GLY A 133 15.91 7.63 -21.57
N ALA A 134 16.73 7.55 -22.60
CA ALA A 134 16.54 8.26 -23.87
C ALA A 134 15.27 7.81 -24.61
N ASP A 135 14.91 6.52 -24.49
CA ASP A 135 13.70 5.98 -25.09
C ASP A 135 12.45 6.37 -24.28
N TYR A 136 12.55 6.35 -22.95
CA TYR A 136 11.47 6.79 -22.07
C TYR A 136 11.07 8.26 -22.30
N ALA A 137 12.07 9.12 -22.54
CA ALA A 137 11.86 10.55 -22.84
C ALA A 137 11.05 10.80 -24.12
N LYS A 138 11.05 9.86 -25.08
CA LYS A 138 10.20 9.92 -26.29
C LYS A 138 8.71 9.69 -26.00
N GLY A 139 8.35 9.28 -24.79
CA GLY A 139 6.97 8.93 -24.40
C GLY A 139 6.48 7.60 -24.99
N GLY A 140 5.22 7.25 -24.74
CA GLY A 140 4.57 6.06 -25.33
C GLY A 140 4.90 4.71 -24.65
N VAL A 141 5.51 4.71 -23.46
CA VAL A 141 5.75 3.49 -22.67
C VAL A 141 4.57 3.29 -21.71
N TYR A 142 3.57 2.48 -22.10
CA TYR A 142 2.32 2.33 -21.32
C TYR A 142 2.13 0.94 -20.73
N LEU A 143 2.49 -0.13 -21.46
CA LEU A 143 2.22 -1.50 -21.05
C LEU A 143 3.47 -2.36 -20.90
N LEU A 144 4.51 -2.10 -21.68
CA LEU A 144 5.77 -2.85 -21.63
C LEU A 144 6.93 -1.88 -21.87
N PRO A 145 8.12 -2.12 -21.27
CA PRO A 145 9.31 -1.35 -21.61
C PRO A 145 9.72 -1.66 -23.05
N ARG A 146 10.01 -0.63 -23.84
CA ARG A 146 10.47 -0.79 -25.23
C ARG A 146 11.93 -1.24 -25.29
N LEU A 147 12.79 -0.61 -24.51
CA LEU A 147 14.20 -0.95 -24.40
C LEU A 147 14.53 -1.29 -22.95
N LEU A 148 14.53 -2.58 -22.64
CA LEU A 148 14.77 -3.08 -21.29
C LEU A 148 16.19 -2.78 -20.83
N THR A 149 16.34 -2.16 -19.64
CA THR A 149 17.64 -1.91 -19.02
C THR A 149 17.57 -2.08 -17.50
N PHE A 150 18.66 -2.52 -16.90
CA PHE A 150 18.84 -2.58 -15.45
C PHE A 150 19.79 -1.49 -14.92
N GLU A 151 20.26 -0.60 -15.79
CA GLU A 151 21.25 0.44 -15.42
C GLU A 151 20.65 1.43 -14.40
N ASN A 152 19.37 1.76 -14.50
CA ASN A 152 18.68 2.59 -13.53
C ASN A 152 18.81 2.04 -12.09
N TYR A 153 18.59 0.74 -11.93
CA TYR A 153 18.73 0.06 -10.64
C TYR A 153 20.17 -0.04 -10.17
N LYS A 154 21.13 -0.29 -11.08
CA LYS A 154 22.55 -0.35 -10.71
C LYS A 154 23.04 0.98 -10.15
N ILE A 155 22.59 2.10 -10.71
CA ILE A 155 22.98 3.44 -10.25
C ILE A 155 22.34 3.71 -8.88
N ILE A 156 21.04 3.54 -8.76
CA ILE A 156 20.31 3.80 -7.50
C ILE A 156 20.81 2.91 -6.35
N LEU A 157 21.06 1.61 -6.59
CA LEU A 157 21.54 0.69 -5.56
C LEU A 157 23.01 0.92 -5.16
N LYS A 158 23.79 1.61 -5.97
CA LYS A 158 25.16 2.04 -5.61
C LYS A 158 25.19 3.33 -4.80
N ASP A 159 24.08 4.05 -4.74
CA ASP A 159 23.99 5.30 -3.98
C ASP A 159 24.04 5.03 -2.47
N GLY A 160 25.11 5.48 -1.82
CA GLY A 160 25.28 5.34 -0.37
C GLY A 160 24.25 6.12 0.44
N GLU A 161 23.75 7.26 -0.08
CA GLU A 161 22.71 8.04 0.59
C GLU A 161 21.38 7.28 0.68
N LEU A 162 21.05 6.49 -0.33
CA LEU A 162 19.88 5.62 -0.30
C LEU A 162 19.91 4.68 0.90
N TRP A 163 21.00 3.92 1.06
CA TRP A 163 21.12 2.91 2.13
C TRP A 163 21.15 3.53 3.51
N HIS A 164 21.80 4.68 3.63
CA HIS A 164 21.81 5.44 4.89
C HIS A 164 20.39 5.93 5.23
N SER A 165 19.65 6.46 4.28
CA SER A 165 18.26 6.90 4.44
C SER A 165 17.32 5.75 4.79
N TYR A 166 17.57 4.53 4.27
CA TYR A 166 16.90 3.31 4.71
C TYR A 166 17.13 3.04 6.19
N LEU A 167 18.39 3.06 6.63
CA LEU A 167 18.74 2.80 8.03
C LEU A 167 18.03 3.79 8.97
N ILE A 168 18.09 5.08 8.67
CA ILE A 168 17.42 6.12 9.46
C ILE A 168 15.90 5.90 9.51
N THR A 169 15.29 5.55 8.38
CA THR A 169 13.84 5.29 8.31
C THR A 169 13.45 4.04 9.12
N ILE A 170 14.23 2.98 9.06
CA ILE A 170 13.98 1.75 9.84
C ILE A 170 14.13 2.05 11.34
N LEU A 171 15.19 2.73 11.75
CA LEU A 171 15.42 3.10 13.15
C LEU A 171 14.31 4.00 13.68
N ARG A 172 13.96 5.06 12.93
CA ARG A 172 12.88 5.98 13.26
C ARG A 172 11.54 5.25 13.38
N THR A 173 11.21 4.41 12.41
CA THR A 173 9.93 3.67 12.40
C THR A 173 9.86 2.69 13.56
N SER A 174 10.91 1.92 13.81
CA SER A 174 10.94 0.92 14.87
C SER A 174 10.90 1.57 16.26
N ILE A 175 11.83 2.48 16.56
CA ILE A 175 11.93 3.12 17.87
C ILE A 175 10.72 4.04 18.10
N GLY A 176 10.32 4.84 17.08
CA GLY A 176 9.18 5.75 17.17
C GLY A 176 7.87 5.01 17.42
N THR A 177 7.61 3.92 16.69
CA THR A 177 6.39 3.12 16.85
C THR A 177 6.33 2.48 18.24
N ILE A 178 7.41 1.83 18.68
CA ILE A 178 7.43 1.14 19.98
C ILE A 178 7.28 2.14 21.12
N SER A 179 8.04 3.22 21.12
CA SER A 179 8.00 4.23 22.18
C SER A 179 6.66 4.96 22.24
N ALA A 180 6.10 5.36 21.08
CA ALA A 180 4.81 6.02 20.99
C ALA A 180 3.67 5.09 21.41
N LEU A 181 3.70 3.81 21.02
CA LEU A 181 2.69 2.83 21.41
C LEU A 181 2.69 2.60 22.91
N LEU A 182 3.86 2.39 23.53
CA LEU A 182 4.00 2.18 24.96
C LEU A 182 3.54 3.41 25.74
N PHE A 183 4.03 4.59 25.38
CA PHE A 183 3.67 5.83 26.08
C PHE A 183 2.17 6.13 25.95
N THR A 184 1.63 6.08 24.74
CA THR A 184 0.21 6.33 24.49
C THR A 184 -0.68 5.30 25.19
N SER A 185 -0.27 4.02 25.27
CA SER A 185 -1.05 2.96 25.95
C SER A 185 -1.09 3.14 27.46
N ILE A 186 0.00 3.62 28.10
CA ILE A 186 0.00 3.97 29.53
C ILE A 186 -1.00 5.10 29.80
N VAL A 187 -0.95 6.16 28.99
CA VAL A 187 -1.90 7.28 29.13
C VAL A 187 -3.34 6.81 28.88
N ALA A 188 -3.55 5.96 27.86
CA ALA A 188 -4.86 5.39 27.55
C ALA A 188 -5.39 4.53 28.69
N TYR A 189 -4.53 3.77 29.35
CA TYR A 189 -4.90 2.98 30.53
C TYR A 189 -5.37 3.89 31.66
N ALA A 190 -4.60 4.91 32.04
CA ALA A 190 -5.00 5.87 33.06
C ALA A 190 -6.35 6.54 32.71
N MET A 191 -6.53 6.98 31.44
CA MET A 191 -7.76 7.60 30.96
C MET A 191 -8.95 6.64 30.84
N SER A 192 -8.73 5.35 30.81
CA SER A 192 -9.78 4.33 30.82
C SER A 192 -10.39 4.16 32.22
N ARG A 193 -9.62 4.39 33.29
CA ARG A 193 -10.02 4.17 34.67
C ARG A 193 -11.10 5.18 35.13
N ASN A 194 -12.08 4.70 35.90
CA ASN A 194 -13.17 5.56 36.40
C ASN A 194 -12.75 6.45 37.58
N ASN A 195 -11.83 5.97 38.41
CA ASN A 195 -11.33 6.62 39.62
C ASN A 195 -10.17 7.59 39.39
N LEU A 196 -9.81 7.88 38.12
CA LEU A 196 -8.77 8.87 37.82
C LEU A 196 -9.20 10.27 38.29
N ARG A 197 -8.42 10.86 39.22
CA ARG A 197 -8.65 12.20 39.74
C ARG A 197 -8.52 13.23 38.61
N PHE A 198 -9.42 14.20 38.52
CA PHE A 198 -9.48 15.23 37.47
C PHE A 198 -9.64 14.70 36.04
N LYS A 199 -10.16 13.49 35.81
CA LYS A 199 -10.37 12.87 34.52
C LYS A 199 -11.00 13.80 33.47
N LYS A 200 -12.02 14.59 33.87
CA LYS A 200 -12.71 15.56 33.01
C LYS A 200 -11.76 16.65 32.49
N VAL A 201 -10.89 17.17 33.37
CA VAL A 201 -9.93 18.21 33.00
C VAL A 201 -8.93 17.67 31.99
N PHE A 202 -8.36 16.49 32.25
CA PHE A 202 -7.44 15.86 31.30
C PHE A 202 -8.12 15.55 29.96
N HIS A 203 -9.38 15.16 29.99
CA HIS A 203 -10.15 14.92 28.76
C HIS A 203 -10.30 16.18 27.93
N TRP A 204 -10.64 17.31 28.55
CA TRP A 204 -10.77 18.61 27.88
C TRP A 204 -9.43 19.12 27.34
N ILE A 205 -8.34 19.00 28.12
CA ILE A 205 -6.99 19.36 27.66
C ILE A 205 -6.62 18.54 26.41
N ASN A 206 -6.83 17.22 26.46
CA ASN A 206 -6.54 16.36 25.31
C ASN A 206 -7.37 16.75 24.08
N LEU A 207 -8.67 16.97 24.22
CA LEU A 207 -9.51 17.41 23.12
C LEU A 207 -9.06 18.77 22.56
N PHE A 208 -8.75 19.71 23.42
CA PHE A 208 -8.22 21.02 23.01
C PHE A 208 -6.96 20.87 22.18
N THR A 209 -5.96 20.13 22.67
CA THR A 209 -4.69 19.92 21.97
C THR A 209 -4.84 19.13 20.66
N MET A 210 -5.88 18.31 20.53
CA MET A 210 -6.16 17.58 19.30
C MET A 210 -6.62 18.50 18.16
N PHE A 211 -7.41 19.54 18.47
CA PHE A 211 -7.99 20.43 17.47
C PHE A 211 -7.22 21.75 17.30
N PHE A 212 -6.45 22.15 18.31
CA PHE A 212 -5.70 23.40 18.30
C PHE A 212 -4.21 23.13 18.26
N GLY A 213 -3.61 23.30 17.08
CA GLY A 213 -2.16 23.31 16.89
C GLY A 213 -1.63 24.74 16.86
N GLY A 214 -0.42 24.95 17.39
CA GLY A 214 0.25 26.27 17.38
C GLY A 214 0.71 26.75 15.99
N GLY A 215 0.60 25.89 14.98
CA GLY A 215 1.15 26.16 13.64
C GLY A 215 2.63 25.80 13.49
N LEU A 216 3.10 25.87 12.24
CA LEU A 216 4.44 25.41 11.88
C LEU A 216 5.54 26.29 12.50
N VAL A 217 5.42 27.61 12.43
CA VAL A 217 6.48 28.53 12.89
C VAL A 217 6.67 28.47 14.40
N PRO A 218 5.64 28.57 15.26
CA PRO A 218 5.81 28.40 16.70
C PRO A 218 6.37 27.02 17.07
N PHE A 219 5.93 25.97 16.40
CA PHE A 219 6.44 24.62 16.66
C PHE A 219 7.94 24.51 16.29
N PHE A 220 8.36 25.08 15.16
CA PHE A 220 9.77 25.13 14.75
C PHE A 220 10.64 25.84 15.79
N LEU A 221 10.17 26.97 16.30
CA LEU A 221 10.92 27.73 17.33
C LEU A 221 11.06 26.90 18.61
N ILE A 222 10.01 26.21 19.06
CA ILE A 222 10.07 25.35 20.24
C ILE A 222 11.09 24.24 20.03
N ILE A 223 11.04 23.54 18.88
CA ILE A 223 11.98 22.45 18.55
C ILE A 223 13.43 22.95 18.59
N LYS A 224 13.68 24.15 18.07
CA LYS A 224 15.01 24.78 18.10
C LYS A 224 15.43 25.16 19.51
N MET A 225 14.52 25.73 20.30
CA MET A 225 14.79 26.13 21.69
C MET A 225 15.09 24.96 22.62
N VAL A 226 14.42 23.79 22.39
CA VAL A 226 14.63 22.58 23.20
C VAL A 226 15.86 21.79 22.72
N GLY A 227 16.53 22.20 21.63
CA GLY A 227 17.72 21.52 21.11
C GLY A 227 17.43 20.25 20.34
N LEU A 228 16.21 20.09 19.83
CA LEU A 228 15.82 18.94 19.02
C LEU A 228 16.01 19.18 17.51
N TYR A 229 16.35 20.40 17.10
CA TYR A 229 16.66 20.69 15.70
C TYR A 229 17.94 19.96 15.27
N ASP A 230 17.91 19.35 14.11
CA ASP A 230 18.98 18.54 13.53
C ASP A 230 19.46 17.40 14.46
N ASN A 231 18.52 16.75 15.14
CA ASN A 231 18.76 15.66 16.07
C ASN A 231 17.79 14.49 15.80
N PHE A 232 18.28 13.25 15.86
CA PHE A 232 17.47 12.06 15.68
C PHE A 232 16.27 11.96 16.66
N LEU A 233 16.44 12.47 17.89
CA LEU A 233 15.37 12.47 18.89
C LEU A 233 14.16 13.31 18.48
N PHE A 234 14.31 14.23 17.55
CA PHE A 234 13.17 14.94 16.96
C PHE A 234 12.16 13.99 16.33
N TYR A 235 12.59 12.91 15.70
CA TYR A 235 11.67 11.92 15.11
C TYR A 235 10.87 11.13 16.15
N ILE A 236 11.33 11.08 17.40
CA ILE A 236 10.76 10.25 18.45
C ILE A 236 9.92 11.09 19.43
N ILE A 237 10.50 12.14 20.02
CA ILE A 237 9.88 12.87 21.14
C ILE A 237 8.55 13.53 20.77
N PRO A 238 8.41 14.28 19.69
CA PRO A 238 7.14 14.92 19.33
C PRO A 238 6.04 13.90 18.97
N SER A 239 6.41 12.71 18.54
CA SER A 239 5.48 11.65 18.12
C SER A 239 5.12 10.67 19.24
N LEU A 240 5.69 10.79 20.43
CA LEU A 240 5.45 9.88 21.56
C LEU A 240 3.98 9.77 21.95
N TYR A 241 3.22 10.84 21.79
CA TYR A 241 1.83 10.89 22.22
C TYR A 241 0.90 11.37 21.12
N SER A 242 -0.17 10.63 20.91
CA SER A 242 -1.26 10.99 20.02
C SER A 242 -2.59 10.86 20.77
N VAL A 243 -3.32 11.96 20.88
CA VAL A 243 -4.64 11.99 21.53
C VAL A 243 -5.62 11.05 20.83
N TYR A 244 -5.62 11.03 19.49
CA TYR A 244 -6.46 10.12 18.72
C TYR A 244 -6.19 8.65 19.06
N ASN A 245 -4.93 8.24 19.02
CA ASN A 245 -4.54 6.87 19.35
C ASN A 245 -4.87 6.52 20.82
N MET A 246 -4.69 7.47 21.73
CA MET A 246 -5.06 7.31 23.13
C MET A 246 -6.56 7.06 23.29
N ILE A 247 -7.42 7.82 22.61
CA ILE A 247 -8.88 7.63 22.66
C ILE A 247 -9.25 6.24 22.14
N VAL A 248 -8.67 5.80 21.02
CA VAL A 248 -8.93 4.48 20.44
C VAL A 248 -8.56 3.37 21.42
N ILE A 249 -7.33 3.40 21.97
CA ILE A 249 -6.86 2.41 22.94
C ILE A 249 -7.69 2.45 24.22
N SER A 250 -7.96 3.65 24.78
CA SER A 250 -8.74 3.84 26.00
C SER A 250 -10.18 3.31 25.87
N THR A 251 -10.78 3.49 24.68
CA THR A 251 -12.12 2.95 24.41
C THR A 251 -12.13 1.43 24.43
N PHE A 252 -11.09 0.79 23.88
CA PHE A 252 -10.95 -0.66 23.95
C PHE A 252 -10.71 -1.14 25.38
N PHE A 253 -9.85 -0.47 26.15
CA PHE A 253 -9.58 -0.78 27.55
C PHE A 253 -10.83 -0.68 28.42
N LYS A 254 -11.73 0.27 28.18
CA LYS A 254 -13.02 0.38 28.88
C LYS A 254 -13.96 -0.81 28.62
N GLY A 255 -13.73 -1.57 27.53
CA GLY A 255 -14.50 -2.79 27.23
C GLY A 255 -14.03 -4.02 28.01
N ILE A 256 -12.89 -3.96 28.69
CA ILE A 256 -12.39 -5.03 29.55
C ILE A 256 -13.14 -4.99 30.88
N SER A 257 -13.56 -6.17 31.38
CA SER A 257 -14.32 -6.24 32.67
C SER A 257 -13.53 -5.62 33.81
N ASN A 258 -14.20 -4.80 34.62
CA ASN A 258 -13.64 -4.24 35.85
C ASN A 258 -13.31 -5.32 36.87
N GLU A 259 -14.02 -6.45 36.86
CA GLU A 259 -13.78 -7.57 37.79
C GLU A 259 -12.37 -8.10 37.69
N LEU A 260 -11.80 -8.18 36.46
CA LEU A 260 -10.40 -8.57 36.26
C LEU A 260 -9.40 -7.61 36.90
N HIS A 261 -9.73 -6.33 36.90
CA HIS A 261 -8.91 -5.31 37.51
C HIS A 261 -8.97 -5.39 39.05
N GLU A 262 -10.19 -5.52 39.59
CA GLU A 262 -10.46 -5.60 41.04
C GLU A 262 -9.82 -6.88 41.62
N ALA A 263 -9.98 -8.02 40.96
CA ALA A 263 -9.35 -9.28 41.36
C ALA A 263 -7.80 -9.14 41.41
N ALA A 264 -7.21 -8.51 40.40
CA ALA A 264 -5.76 -8.31 40.41
C ALA A 264 -5.28 -7.34 41.50
N LEU A 265 -6.10 -6.34 41.89
CA LEU A 265 -5.78 -5.48 43.02
C LEU A 265 -5.85 -6.24 44.35
N ILE A 266 -6.84 -7.12 44.53
CA ILE A 266 -6.96 -7.99 45.72
C ILE A 266 -5.73 -8.91 45.82
N ASP A 267 -5.24 -9.42 44.68
CA ASP A 267 -4.01 -10.23 44.62
C ASP A 267 -2.71 -9.40 44.82
N GLY A 268 -2.83 -8.10 45.12
CA GLY A 268 -1.70 -7.21 45.41
C GLY A 268 -0.93 -6.74 44.19
N ALA A 269 -1.51 -6.83 42.99
CA ALA A 269 -0.84 -6.34 41.78
C ALA A 269 -0.87 -4.79 41.73
N SER A 270 0.27 -4.17 41.39
CA SER A 270 0.31 -2.73 41.14
C SER A 270 -0.38 -2.37 39.83
N GLU A 271 -0.85 -1.11 39.68
CA GLU A 271 -1.51 -0.60 38.48
C GLU A 271 -0.63 -0.79 37.21
N PHE A 272 0.70 -0.62 37.32
CA PHE A 272 1.62 -0.87 36.21
C PHE A 272 1.66 -2.35 35.82
N ARG A 273 1.62 -3.26 36.81
CA ARG A 273 1.58 -4.70 36.56
C ARG A 273 0.27 -5.11 35.90
N ILE A 274 -0.86 -4.54 36.35
CA ILE A 274 -2.17 -4.76 35.75
C ILE A 274 -2.19 -4.29 34.28
N TRP A 275 -1.68 -3.06 34.03
CA TRP A 275 -1.57 -2.55 32.66
C TRP A 275 -0.76 -3.50 31.77
N TYR A 276 0.44 -3.90 32.20
CA TYR A 276 1.36 -4.69 31.37
C TYR A 276 0.93 -6.15 31.21
N GLN A 277 0.48 -6.80 32.30
CA GLN A 277 0.18 -8.24 32.29
C GLN A 277 -1.27 -8.58 31.91
N ILE A 278 -2.21 -7.67 32.06
CA ILE A 278 -3.63 -7.92 31.79
C ILE A 278 -4.10 -7.09 30.59
N TYR A 279 -4.00 -5.77 30.66
CA TYR A 279 -4.59 -4.90 29.63
C TYR A 279 -3.86 -4.98 28.30
N MET A 280 -2.52 -4.96 28.29
CA MET A 280 -1.72 -5.07 27.05
C MET A 280 -1.97 -6.38 26.31
N PRO A 281 -1.90 -7.57 26.94
CA PRO A 281 -2.18 -8.83 26.25
C PRO A 281 -3.60 -8.98 25.74
N LEU A 282 -4.61 -8.55 26.52
CA LEU A 282 -6.02 -8.63 26.12
C LEU A 282 -6.34 -7.67 24.97
N SER A 283 -5.54 -6.62 24.80
CA SER A 283 -5.75 -5.56 23.80
C SER A 283 -4.83 -5.67 22.58
N LYS A 284 -4.17 -6.80 22.38
CA LYS A 284 -3.30 -7.03 21.20
C LYS A 284 -3.90 -6.58 19.87
N PRO A 285 -5.21 -6.82 19.56
CA PRO A 285 -5.78 -6.42 18.27
C PRO A 285 -5.77 -4.90 18.04
N VAL A 286 -6.21 -4.10 19.03
CA VAL A 286 -6.21 -2.63 18.91
C VAL A 286 -4.79 -2.07 18.94
N LEU A 287 -3.90 -2.62 19.77
CA LEU A 287 -2.50 -2.22 19.84
C LEU A 287 -1.77 -2.48 18.52
N ALA A 288 -2.02 -3.63 17.88
CA ALA A 288 -1.46 -3.93 16.57
C ALA A 288 -1.96 -2.95 15.48
N THR A 289 -3.24 -2.55 15.55
CA THR A 289 -3.81 -1.56 14.62
C THR A 289 -3.16 -0.19 14.82
N VAL A 290 -3.02 0.26 16.06
CA VAL A 290 -2.37 1.55 16.37
C VAL A 290 -0.89 1.51 16.04
N ALA A 291 -0.20 0.41 16.33
CA ALA A 291 1.20 0.21 15.93
C ALA A 291 1.39 0.34 14.42
N LEU A 292 0.47 -0.23 13.63
CA LEU A 292 0.47 -0.09 12.18
C LEU A 292 0.33 1.37 11.74
N TRP A 293 -0.64 2.12 12.31
CA TRP A 293 -0.82 3.53 11.95
C TRP A 293 0.42 4.36 12.27
N LEU A 294 1.03 4.14 13.42
CA LEU A 294 2.27 4.79 13.82
C LEU A 294 3.42 4.42 12.87
N ALA A 295 3.59 3.14 12.57
CA ALA A 295 4.67 2.67 11.68
C ALA A 295 4.52 3.24 10.27
N VAL A 296 3.31 3.23 9.70
CA VAL A 296 3.03 3.83 8.39
C VAL A 296 3.26 5.35 8.40
N GLY A 297 2.86 6.03 9.47
CA GLY A 297 3.11 7.46 9.66
C GLY A 297 4.60 7.78 9.66
N HIS A 298 5.40 7.06 10.47
CA HIS A 298 6.85 7.23 10.52
C HIS A 298 7.55 6.90 9.19
N TRP A 299 7.10 5.82 8.51
CA TRP A 299 7.68 5.41 7.24
C TRP A 299 7.48 6.44 6.13
N ASN A 300 6.28 7.03 6.05
CA ASN A 300 5.89 7.91 4.94
C ASN A 300 6.21 9.39 5.17
N SER A 301 6.66 9.79 6.35
CA SER A 301 6.92 11.20 6.65
C SER A 301 8.24 11.68 6.04
N TYR A 302 8.19 12.80 5.33
CA TYR A 302 9.37 13.49 4.74
C TYR A 302 9.40 14.97 5.09
N ILE A 303 8.23 15.59 5.31
CA ILE A 303 8.13 17.05 5.59
C ILE A 303 8.88 17.42 6.87
N ASP A 304 8.80 16.58 7.88
CA ASP A 304 9.48 16.77 9.15
C ASP A 304 11.01 16.70 8.99
N THR A 305 11.52 15.78 8.18
CA THR A 305 12.94 15.75 7.81
C THR A 305 13.33 17.04 7.08
N MET A 306 12.54 17.46 6.10
CA MET A 306 12.81 18.65 5.29
C MET A 306 12.87 19.92 6.12
N ILE A 307 12.06 20.05 7.18
CA ILE A 307 11.93 21.29 7.95
C ILE A 307 12.87 21.30 9.15
N TYR A 308 13.05 20.17 9.84
CA TYR A 308 13.69 20.12 11.16
C TYR A 308 15.06 19.46 11.15
N THR A 309 15.59 19.06 9.98
CA THR A 309 16.95 18.54 9.86
C THR A 309 17.72 19.25 8.75
N SER A 310 19.02 19.42 8.94
CA SER A 310 19.95 19.98 7.94
C SER A 310 21.03 18.97 7.54
N SER A 311 21.38 18.06 8.44
CA SER A 311 22.41 17.05 8.22
C SER A 311 21.93 15.92 7.31
N THR A 312 22.70 15.59 6.29
CA THR A 312 22.42 14.45 5.40
C THR A 312 22.36 13.11 6.14
N SER A 313 23.06 13.03 7.28
CA SER A 313 23.04 11.84 8.17
C SER A 313 21.69 11.57 8.84
N LEU A 314 20.75 12.49 8.78
CA LEU A 314 19.39 12.32 9.31
C LEU A 314 18.33 12.20 8.22
N HIS A 315 18.72 12.21 6.95
CA HIS A 315 17.77 12.11 5.87
C HIS A 315 17.02 10.76 5.91
N THR A 316 15.69 10.84 5.83
CA THR A 316 14.82 9.66 5.72
C THR A 316 14.65 9.24 4.27
N LEU A 317 14.24 8.00 4.03
CA LEU A 317 14.02 7.44 2.69
C LEU A 317 13.00 8.26 1.89
N GLN A 318 11.90 8.70 2.51
CA GLN A 318 10.89 9.49 1.82
C GLN A 318 11.40 10.90 1.46
N TYR A 319 12.28 11.47 2.29
CA TYR A 319 12.94 12.72 1.96
C TYR A 319 14.00 12.55 0.87
N TYR A 320 14.75 11.46 0.90
CA TYR A 320 15.63 11.07 -0.22
C TYR A 320 14.84 10.97 -1.53
N LEU A 321 13.72 10.27 -1.53
CA LEU A 321 12.84 10.17 -2.70
C LEU A 321 12.33 11.54 -3.17
N TYR A 322 11.89 12.37 -2.24
CA TYR A 322 11.45 13.72 -2.55
C TYR A 322 12.57 14.50 -3.28
N LYS A 323 13.81 14.43 -2.78
CA LYS A 323 14.97 15.04 -3.45
C LYS A 323 15.17 14.48 -4.86
N VAL A 324 15.19 13.16 -4.98
CA VAL A 324 15.38 12.46 -6.27
C VAL A 324 14.33 12.85 -7.31
N ILE A 325 13.08 13.04 -6.89
CA ILE A 325 11.98 13.40 -7.80
C ILE A 325 12.01 14.89 -8.17
N THR A 326 12.36 15.77 -7.22
CA THR A 326 12.29 17.22 -7.40
C THR A 326 13.56 17.82 -7.99
N THR A 327 14.72 17.15 -7.82
CA THR A 327 16.01 17.65 -8.28
C THR A 327 16.36 16.97 -9.61
N SER A 328 16.40 17.74 -10.69
CA SER A 328 16.76 17.24 -12.04
C SER A 328 18.23 16.79 -12.16
N ASN A 329 19.02 16.94 -11.11
CA ASN A 329 20.49 16.86 -11.13
C ASN A 329 21.06 15.45 -10.91
N LEU A 330 20.24 14.40 -10.84
CA LEU A 330 20.73 13.02 -10.68
C LEU A 330 21.68 12.56 -11.79
N THR A 331 21.62 13.23 -12.93
CA THR A 331 22.45 12.95 -14.11
C THR A 331 23.59 13.93 -14.29
N GLU A 332 23.72 14.95 -13.41
CA GLU A 332 24.85 15.90 -13.49
C GLU A 332 26.17 15.17 -13.25
N GLY A 333 27.14 15.43 -14.15
CA GLY A 333 28.44 14.79 -14.09
C GLY A 333 28.53 13.38 -14.63
N MET A 334 27.41 12.81 -15.13
CA MET A 334 27.45 11.50 -15.80
C MET A 334 28.04 11.60 -17.23
N PRO A 335 28.84 10.62 -17.66
CA PRO A 335 29.32 10.54 -19.04
C PRO A 335 28.16 10.49 -20.04
N GLU A 336 28.34 11.10 -21.23
CA GLU A 336 27.32 11.17 -22.28
C GLU A 336 26.82 9.78 -22.71
N SER A 337 27.69 8.78 -22.69
CA SER A 337 27.35 7.38 -22.95
C SER A 337 26.39 6.77 -21.92
N MET A 338 26.36 7.28 -20.69
CA MET A 338 25.40 6.88 -19.67
C MET A 338 24.09 7.67 -19.81
N LEU A 339 24.13 8.94 -20.19
CA LEU A 339 22.92 9.78 -20.38
C LEU A 339 22.00 9.22 -21.47
N GLN A 340 22.54 8.48 -22.44
CA GLN A 340 21.70 7.74 -23.40
C GLN A 340 20.94 6.57 -22.77
N ARG A 341 21.49 5.97 -21.72
CA ARG A 341 20.91 4.76 -21.07
C ARG A 341 19.99 5.10 -19.90
N VAL A 342 20.25 6.19 -19.20
CA VAL A 342 19.49 6.61 -18.01
C VAL A 342 19.02 8.06 -18.15
N SER A 343 17.91 8.40 -17.49
CA SER A 343 17.44 9.78 -17.37
C SER A 343 17.03 10.04 -15.91
N SER A 344 16.99 11.31 -15.50
CA SER A 344 16.50 11.66 -14.16
C SER A 344 15.13 11.06 -13.87
N GLN A 345 14.25 11.00 -14.89
CA GLN A 345 12.92 10.41 -14.75
C GLN A 345 13.00 8.89 -14.48
N THR A 346 13.75 8.12 -15.28
CA THR A 346 13.85 6.66 -15.09
C THR A 346 14.58 6.29 -13.80
N LEU A 347 15.55 7.10 -13.36
CA LEU A 347 16.20 6.95 -12.05
C LEU A 347 15.21 7.20 -10.91
N SER A 348 14.36 8.24 -11.01
CA SER A 348 13.32 8.51 -10.03
C SER A 348 12.31 7.35 -9.95
N LEU A 349 11.89 6.79 -11.09
CA LEU A 349 11.00 5.64 -11.12
C LEU A 349 11.64 4.41 -10.45
N ALA A 350 12.92 4.15 -10.71
CA ALA A 350 13.66 3.06 -10.07
C ALA A 350 13.79 3.28 -8.55
N ALA A 351 14.08 4.50 -8.11
CA ALA A 351 14.14 4.85 -6.69
C ALA A 351 12.79 4.62 -5.98
N ILE A 352 11.66 4.99 -6.62
CA ILE A 352 10.31 4.74 -6.11
C ILE A 352 10.09 3.23 -5.93
N ILE A 353 10.40 2.41 -6.92
CA ILE A 353 10.21 0.95 -6.83
C ILE A 353 11.07 0.37 -5.71
N VAL A 354 12.34 0.73 -5.64
CA VAL A 354 13.23 0.26 -4.56
C VAL A 354 12.64 0.60 -3.20
N SER A 355 12.13 1.82 -3.00
CA SER A 355 11.58 2.26 -1.70
C SER A 355 10.26 1.59 -1.29
N ILE A 356 9.48 1.08 -2.25
CA ILE A 356 8.22 0.37 -1.97
C ILE A 356 8.46 -1.08 -1.55
N ILE A 357 9.56 -1.71 -1.96
CA ILE A 357 9.85 -3.13 -1.71
C ILE A 357 9.68 -3.53 -0.23
N PRO A 358 10.25 -2.82 0.77
CA PRO A 358 10.10 -3.21 2.16
C PRO A 358 8.64 -3.17 2.64
N VAL A 359 7.87 -2.17 2.21
CA VAL A 359 6.45 -2.05 2.57
C VAL A 359 5.66 -3.25 2.03
N LEU A 360 5.90 -3.64 0.77
CA LEU A 360 5.27 -4.81 0.16
C LEU A 360 5.64 -6.10 0.89
N PHE A 361 6.90 -6.22 1.35
CA PHE A 361 7.35 -7.38 2.10
C PHE A 361 6.68 -7.50 3.46
N PHE A 362 6.50 -6.39 4.18
CA PHE A 362 5.85 -6.39 5.49
C PHE A 362 4.33 -6.48 5.44
N PHE A 363 3.70 -6.13 4.31
CA PHE A 363 2.24 -6.09 4.17
C PHE A 363 1.51 -7.40 4.54
N PRO A 364 1.95 -8.61 4.13
CA PRO A 364 1.28 -9.85 4.50
C PRO A 364 1.25 -10.11 6.01
N PHE A 365 2.32 -9.72 6.72
CA PHE A 365 2.41 -9.86 8.19
C PHE A 365 1.43 -8.93 8.90
N ILE A 366 1.28 -7.72 8.37
CA ILE A 366 0.37 -6.69 8.89
C ILE A 366 -1.09 -7.10 8.69
N ARG A 367 -1.45 -7.61 7.50
CA ARG A 367 -2.81 -8.01 7.15
C ARG A 367 -3.41 -9.03 8.12
N LYS A 368 -2.64 -10.00 8.58
CA LYS A 368 -3.10 -11.05 9.50
C LYS A 368 -3.62 -10.48 10.83
N ASN A 369 -2.97 -9.45 11.34
CA ASN A 369 -3.34 -8.82 12.62
C ASN A 369 -4.47 -7.79 12.46
N PHE A 370 -4.61 -7.20 11.27
CA PHE A 370 -5.60 -6.16 10.96
C PHE A 370 -7.03 -6.71 10.88
N GLN A 371 -7.22 -7.92 10.33
CA GLN A 371 -8.55 -8.53 10.21
C GLN A 371 -9.23 -8.79 11.56
N SER A 372 -8.45 -9.03 12.61
CA SER A 372 -8.98 -9.27 13.97
C SER A 372 -9.39 -7.97 14.68
N GLY A 373 -8.76 -6.83 14.36
CA GLY A 373 -8.98 -5.55 15.06
C GLY A 373 -10.22 -4.78 14.59
N ILE A 374 -10.52 -4.83 13.28
CA ILE A 374 -11.68 -4.09 12.71
C ILE A 374 -13.02 -4.71 13.11
N MET A 375 -13.09 -6.03 13.29
CA MET A 375 -14.34 -6.72 13.64
C MET A 375 -14.82 -6.41 15.07
N VAL A 376 -13.94 -6.00 15.97
CA VAL A 376 -14.33 -5.70 17.37
C VAL A 376 -15.09 -4.37 17.50
N GLY A 377 -14.89 -3.42 16.59
CA GLY A 377 -15.64 -2.15 16.55
C GLY A 377 -17.05 -2.26 15.98
N SER A 378 -17.34 -3.30 15.17
CA SER A 378 -18.62 -3.46 14.47
C SER A 378 -19.63 -4.36 15.19
N LEU A 379 -19.23 -5.06 16.27
CA LEU A 379 -20.09 -6.00 17.00
C LEU A 379 -20.85 -5.37 18.17
N LYS A 380 -20.83 -4.03 18.35
CA LYS A 380 -21.66 -3.30 19.31
C LYS A 380 -22.73 -2.48 18.59
N GLY A 381 -23.51 -3.13 17.74
CA GLY A 381 -24.77 -2.62 17.19
C GLY A 381 -25.87 -3.63 17.45
#